data_4384b31e4b5e477e6f18f2aac410b905
#
_entry.id   4384b31e4b5e477e6f18f2aac410b905
#
_cell.length_a   1.000
_cell.length_b   1.000
_cell.length_c   1.000
_cell.angle_alpha   90.00
_cell.angle_beta   90.00
_cell.angle_gamma   90.00
#
_symmetry.space_group_name_H-M   'P 1'
#
loop_
_entity.id
_entity.type
_entity.pdbx_description
1 polymer ?
#
loop_
_entity_poly.entity_id
_entity_poly.type
_entity_poly.pdbx_seq_one_letter_code
_entity_poly.pdbx_strand_id
1 'polypeptide(L)'
;VNYGKMMADSIRRQLESGGLSEKQKAQAQTFINQMEKMLVNDFYIRNTGDQIYVLCQTYSSDQAQRAAAFLGLLKSYTGVEGWYKNGENWQYKKADGQLALNCWEQDENGLTYHLDGNGNIEYNAWVQENGGWKYADESGHMVTSVTKTINGVQYTFDDKGNMIAGSEKAAPDYSLGKLEGNTYTNYWADMTLSFPEEATVMIGNGSAQTYALVGGEHVDVNDPELSYRITVDFTEADMELDRFMDAVVGHGGTDGYKVDASGKVSLGGYEFRYCRTSYDFGDGTAHHSDWYVRQIDSKLVLIHFDYYDELKNQVQQVYDSIRQPQA
;
A
#
# COMPACT_ATOMS: atom_id res chain seq x y z
N VAL A 1 25.99 27.77 -4.59
CA VAL A 1 26.36 29.10 -4.01
C VAL A 1 27.50 28.88 -3.03
N ASN A 2 28.64 29.55 -3.24
CA ASN A 2 29.77 29.49 -2.33
C ASN A 2 29.64 30.61 -1.28
N TYR A 3 28.98 30.32 -0.15
CA TYR A 3 28.82 31.27 0.94
C TYR A 3 30.15 31.72 1.56
N GLY A 4 31.13 30.82 1.64
CA GLY A 4 32.49 31.14 2.14
C GLY A 4 33.14 32.19 1.29
N LYS A 5 33.09 32.06 -0.04
CA LYS A 5 33.63 33.07 -0.97
C LYS A 5 32.91 34.41 -0.87
N MET A 6 31.54 34.36 -0.78
CA MET A 6 30.76 35.60 -0.62
C MET A 6 31.08 36.35 0.67
N MET A 7 31.27 35.64 1.78
CA MET A 7 31.70 36.24 3.06
C MET A 7 33.14 36.75 3.00
N ALA A 8 34.03 35.99 2.42
CA ALA A 8 35.45 36.42 2.19
C ALA A 8 35.50 37.69 1.36
N ASP A 9 34.78 37.79 0.27
CA ASP A 9 34.71 38.97 -0.59
C ASP A 9 34.09 40.20 0.12
N SER A 10 33.13 39.97 1.01
CA SER A 10 32.53 41.03 1.85
C SER A 10 33.58 41.60 2.82
N ILE A 11 34.36 40.73 3.48
CA ILE A 11 35.41 41.15 4.41
C ILE A 11 36.58 41.83 3.69
N ARG A 12 36.95 41.38 2.49
CA ARG A 12 37.96 42.06 1.66
C ARG A 12 37.56 43.50 1.35
N ARG A 13 36.32 43.74 0.95
CA ARG A 13 35.80 45.07 0.72
C ARG A 13 35.83 45.97 1.96
N GLN A 14 35.61 45.41 3.15
CA GLN A 14 35.75 46.13 4.42
C GLN A 14 37.22 46.43 4.76
N LEU A 15 38.16 45.54 4.43
CA LEU A 15 39.58 45.77 4.58
C LEU A 15 40.10 46.91 3.70
N GLU A 16 39.53 47.07 2.49
CA GLU A 16 39.91 48.13 1.53
C GLU A 16 39.37 49.50 1.95
N SER A 17 38.30 49.54 2.77
CA SER A 17 37.68 50.82 3.19
C SER A 17 38.48 51.64 4.22
N GLY A 18 39.61 51.12 4.75
CA GLY A 18 40.57 51.80 5.59
C GLY A 18 40.19 51.89 7.09
N GLY A 19 41.21 52.10 7.96
CA GLY A 19 41.00 52.35 9.38
C GLY A 19 41.37 51.19 10.32
N LEU A 20 41.84 50.06 9.79
CA LEU A 20 42.22 48.89 10.59
C LEU A 20 43.75 48.88 10.89
N SER A 21 44.12 48.52 12.10
CA SER A 21 45.49 48.24 12.49
C SER A 21 46.07 47.01 11.78
N GLU A 22 47.37 46.89 11.64
CA GLU A 22 48.06 45.73 11.01
C GLU A 22 47.68 44.41 11.68
N LYS A 23 47.48 44.38 13.00
CA LYS A 23 46.99 43.21 13.74
C LYS A 23 45.57 42.80 13.34
N GLN A 24 44.69 43.76 13.15
CA GLN A 24 43.31 43.53 12.71
C GLN A 24 43.25 43.03 11.26
N LYS A 25 44.11 43.60 10.38
CA LYS A 25 44.23 43.12 8.99
C LYS A 25 44.73 41.68 8.93
N ALA A 26 45.72 41.31 9.74
CA ALA A 26 46.23 39.93 9.81
C ALA A 26 45.19 38.94 10.32
N GLN A 27 44.40 39.33 11.32
CA GLN A 27 43.25 38.52 11.81
C GLN A 27 42.18 38.35 10.76
N ALA A 28 41.80 39.42 10.08
CA ALA A 28 40.82 39.37 9.00
C ALA A 28 41.28 38.51 7.82
N GLN A 29 42.60 38.60 7.47
CA GLN A 29 43.16 37.72 6.42
C GLN A 29 43.14 36.24 6.81
N THR A 30 43.40 35.91 8.08
CA THR A 30 43.29 34.54 8.58
C THR A 30 41.87 34.05 8.48
N PHE A 31 40.88 34.89 8.82
CA PHE A 31 39.49 34.57 8.74
C PHE A 31 39.03 34.40 7.28
N ILE A 32 39.48 35.27 6.36
CA ILE A 32 39.25 35.11 4.92
C ILE A 32 39.75 33.76 4.41
N ASN A 33 40.95 33.37 4.77
CA ASN A 33 41.55 32.09 4.36
C ASN A 33 40.76 30.89 4.91
N GLN A 34 40.16 31.01 6.10
CA GLN A 34 39.26 29.99 6.65
C GLN A 34 37.93 29.94 5.90
N MET A 35 37.36 31.10 5.57
CA MET A 35 36.10 31.18 4.82
C MET A 35 36.24 30.63 3.41
N GLU A 36 37.36 30.87 2.74
CA GLU A 36 37.66 30.32 1.41
C GLU A 36 37.82 28.81 1.39
N LYS A 37 38.15 28.21 2.52
CA LYS A 37 38.18 26.75 2.70
C LYS A 37 36.83 26.17 3.12
N MET A 38 35.84 27.02 3.35
CA MET A 38 34.48 26.52 3.70
C MET A 38 33.88 25.72 2.57
N LEU A 39 32.94 24.87 2.97
CA LEU A 39 32.24 23.97 2.06
C LEU A 39 31.48 24.74 0.97
N VAL A 40 31.64 24.29 -0.24
CA VAL A 40 30.86 24.73 -1.41
C VAL A 40 29.62 23.88 -1.48
N ASN A 41 28.48 24.52 -1.64
CA ASN A 41 27.20 23.84 -1.86
C ASN A 41 26.70 24.15 -3.28
N ASP A 42 26.69 23.13 -4.14
CA ASP A 42 26.13 23.21 -5.47
C ASP A 42 24.77 22.52 -5.48
N PHE A 43 23.78 23.23 -5.98
CA PHE A 43 22.43 22.72 -6.15
C PHE A 43 22.17 22.51 -7.63
N TYR A 44 21.81 21.29 -7.99
CA TYR A 44 21.39 20.92 -9.32
C TYR A 44 19.90 20.61 -9.28
N ILE A 45 19.14 21.32 -10.08
CA ILE A 45 17.69 21.17 -10.12
C ILE A 45 17.32 20.61 -11.49
N ARG A 46 16.64 19.49 -11.48
CA ARG A 46 16.02 18.90 -12.67
C ARG A 46 14.52 18.87 -12.48
N ASN A 47 13.82 19.54 -13.38
CA ASN A 47 12.36 19.47 -13.48
C ASN A 47 12.02 18.47 -14.60
N THR A 48 11.21 17.44 -14.28
CA THR A 48 10.73 16.44 -15.24
C THR A 48 9.24 16.61 -15.54
N GLY A 49 8.68 17.80 -15.25
CA GLY A 49 7.26 18.11 -15.38
C GLY A 49 6.55 17.94 -14.05
N ASP A 50 6.47 16.73 -13.56
CA ASP A 50 5.72 16.39 -12.33
C ASP A 50 6.57 16.33 -11.07
N GLN A 51 7.89 16.21 -11.24
CA GLN A 51 8.83 16.12 -10.13
C GLN A 51 10.00 17.07 -10.29
N ILE A 52 10.42 17.64 -9.18
CA ILE A 52 11.63 18.44 -9.08
C ILE A 52 12.64 17.65 -8.29
N TYR A 53 13.71 17.22 -8.96
CA TYR A 53 14.85 16.58 -8.31
C TYR A 53 15.85 17.66 -7.90
N VAL A 54 16.19 17.68 -6.63
CA VAL A 54 17.22 18.59 -6.10
C VAL A 54 18.39 17.75 -5.59
N LEU A 55 19.51 17.83 -6.29
CA LEU A 55 20.76 17.29 -5.80
C LEU A 55 21.53 18.41 -5.12
N CYS A 56 21.87 18.24 -3.86
CA CYS A 56 22.79 19.10 -3.14
C CYS A 56 24.13 18.39 -3.00
N GLN A 57 25.18 18.94 -3.62
CA GLN A 57 26.55 18.45 -3.49
C GLN A 57 27.34 19.42 -2.61
N THR A 58 27.85 18.91 -1.48
CA THR A 58 28.67 19.69 -0.55
C THR A 58 30.07 19.15 -0.59
N TYR A 59 31.03 20.03 -0.83
CA TYR A 59 32.46 19.68 -0.90
C TYR A 59 33.36 20.85 -0.47
N SER A 60 34.59 20.57 -0.07
CA SER A 60 35.59 21.61 0.15
C SER A 60 36.17 22.07 -1.19
N SER A 61 36.65 23.31 -1.25
CA SER A 61 37.12 23.92 -2.50
C SER A 61 38.25 23.14 -3.17
N ASP A 62 39.08 22.43 -2.40
CA ASP A 62 40.15 21.56 -2.90
C ASP A 62 39.64 20.24 -3.52
N GLN A 63 38.38 19.88 -3.31
CA GLN A 63 37.72 18.69 -3.88
C GLN A 63 36.88 19.01 -5.14
N ALA A 64 36.95 20.24 -5.65
CA ALA A 64 36.10 20.68 -6.77
C ALA A 64 36.24 19.80 -8.03
N GLN A 65 37.44 19.27 -8.33
CA GLN A 65 37.62 18.36 -9.47
C GLN A 65 36.88 17.02 -9.28
N ARG A 66 36.90 16.47 -8.06
CA ARG A 66 36.16 15.24 -7.74
C ARG A 66 34.68 15.48 -7.79
N ALA A 67 34.20 16.62 -7.30
CA ALA A 67 32.79 17.01 -7.38
C ALA A 67 32.33 17.14 -8.84
N ALA A 68 33.13 17.74 -9.71
CA ALA A 68 32.87 17.86 -11.14
C ALA A 68 32.85 16.49 -11.86
N ALA A 69 33.77 15.58 -11.48
CA ALA A 69 33.79 14.23 -12.02
C ALA A 69 32.53 13.44 -11.63
N PHE A 70 32.11 13.53 -10.36
CA PHE A 70 30.87 12.92 -9.89
C PHE A 70 29.64 13.47 -10.64
N LEU A 71 29.57 14.79 -10.83
CA LEU A 71 28.50 15.41 -11.64
C LEU A 71 28.53 14.93 -13.08
N GLY A 72 29.71 14.71 -13.66
CA GLY A 72 29.86 14.13 -14.99
C GLY A 72 29.22 12.73 -15.10
N LEU A 73 29.46 11.88 -14.09
CA LEU A 73 28.84 10.56 -13.99
C LEU A 73 27.30 10.67 -13.86
N LEU A 74 26.81 11.59 -13.04
CA LEU A 74 25.37 11.82 -12.88
C LEU A 74 24.71 12.34 -14.16
N LYS A 75 25.38 13.18 -14.94
CA LYS A 75 24.88 13.68 -16.23
C LYS A 75 24.79 12.59 -17.30
N SER A 76 25.65 11.58 -17.24
CA SER A 76 25.59 10.41 -18.13
C SER A 76 24.58 9.37 -17.67
N TYR A 77 24.02 9.53 -16.48
CA TYR A 77 23.08 8.58 -15.89
C TYR A 77 21.70 8.76 -16.52
N THR A 78 21.23 7.78 -17.26
CA THR A 78 19.96 7.81 -18.00
C THR A 78 18.73 7.51 -17.13
N GLY A 79 18.93 7.23 -15.86
CA GLY A 79 17.89 6.96 -14.87
C GLY A 79 18.14 5.65 -14.11
N VAL A 80 17.57 5.51 -12.93
CA VAL A 80 17.53 4.23 -12.20
C VAL A 80 16.51 3.37 -12.88
N GLU A 81 16.86 2.10 -13.17
CA GLU A 81 15.89 1.07 -13.48
C GLU A 81 14.92 0.94 -12.31
N GLY A 82 13.64 0.82 -12.61
CA GLY A 82 12.64 0.58 -11.59
C GLY A 82 11.38 1.44 -11.74
N TRP A 83 10.51 1.26 -10.76
CA TRP A 83 9.24 1.96 -10.67
C TRP A 83 9.42 3.40 -10.23
N TYR A 84 8.69 4.30 -10.86
CA TYR A 84 8.63 5.70 -10.47
C TYR A 84 7.26 6.30 -10.79
N LYS A 85 6.87 7.32 -10.05
CA LYS A 85 5.60 8.02 -10.24
C LYS A 85 5.79 9.18 -11.23
N ASN A 86 4.92 9.23 -12.23
CA ASN A 86 4.85 10.31 -13.22
C ASN A 86 3.43 10.91 -13.17
N GLY A 87 3.27 12.03 -12.48
CA GLY A 87 1.96 12.57 -12.12
C GLY A 87 1.20 11.62 -11.18
N GLU A 88 0.00 11.23 -11.58
CA GLU A 88 -0.80 10.25 -10.87
C GLU A 88 -0.50 8.81 -11.29
N ASN A 89 0.25 8.60 -12.38
CA ASN A 89 0.52 7.29 -12.95
C ASN A 89 1.84 6.71 -12.45
N TRP A 90 1.88 5.38 -12.28
CA TRP A 90 3.10 4.63 -12.09
C TRP A 90 3.62 4.13 -13.43
N GLN A 91 4.94 4.23 -13.61
CA GLN A 91 5.66 3.80 -14.81
C GLN A 91 6.91 3.02 -14.41
N TYR A 92 7.40 2.16 -15.29
CA TYR A 92 8.65 1.42 -15.07
C TYR A 92 9.71 1.84 -16.09
N LYS A 93 10.89 2.14 -15.61
CA LYS A 93 12.05 2.44 -16.46
C LYS A 93 13.00 1.26 -16.48
N LYS A 94 13.35 0.82 -17.69
CA LYS A 94 14.32 -0.27 -17.91
C LYS A 94 15.75 0.19 -17.69
N ALA A 95 16.70 -0.76 -17.56
CA ALA A 95 18.12 -0.49 -17.36
C ALA A 95 18.74 0.44 -18.41
N ASP A 96 18.23 0.43 -19.63
CA ASP A 96 18.65 1.31 -20.73
C ASP A 96 18.06 2.73 -20.64
N GLY A 97 17.24 2.99 -19.63
CA GLY A 97 16.58 4.28 -19.39
C GLY A 97 15.30 4.49 -20.20
N GLN A 98 14.87 3.53 -21.01
CA GLN A 98 13.62 3.59 -21.75
C GLN A 98 12.43 3.14 -20.85
N LEU A 99 11.23 3.62 -21.20
CA LEU A 99 10.01 3.14 -20.57
C LEU A 99 9.71 1.71 -20.98
N ALA A 100 9.22 0.92 -20.04
CA ALA A 100 8.56 -0.33 -20.33
C ALA A 100 7.18 -0.03 -20.93
N LEU A 101 6.87 -0.60 -22.07
CA LEU A 101 5.64 -0.35 -22.82
C LEU A 101 5.03 -1.67 -23.26
N ASN A 102 3.71 -1.80 -23.16
CA ASN A 102 2.95 -3.00 -23.56
C ASN A 102 3.58 -4.29 -23.04
N CYS A 103 3.91 -4.32 -21.75
CA CYS A 103 4.55 -5.47 -21.12
C CYS A 103 4.21 -5.57 -19.64
N TRP A 104 4.48 -6.74 -19.07
CA TRP A 104 4.36 -7.01 -17.65
C TRP A 104 5.69 -6.77 -16.96
N GLU A 105 5.67 -6.02 -15.85
CA GLU A 105 6.84 -5.77 -15.00
C GLU A 105 6.50 -6.09 -13.54
N GLN A 106 7.47 -6.65 -12.83
CA GLN A 106 7.30 -7.06 -11.44
C GLN A 106 7.91 -6.03 -10.49
N ASP A 107 7.26 -5.80 -9.36
CA ASP A 107 7.82 -4.99 -8.28
C ASP A 107 8.70 -5.82 -7.32
N GLU A 108 9.28 -5.15 -6.33
CA GLU A 108 10.14 -5.76 -5.31
C GLU A 108 9.42 -6.75 -4.38
N ASN A 109 8.08 -6.71 -4.33
CA ASN A 109 7.25 -7.61 -3.54
C ASN A 109 6.78 -8.81 -4.35
N GLY A 110 7.12 -8.90 -5.63
CA GLY A 110 6.73 -9.97 -6.53
C GLY A 110 5.36 -9.76 -7.18
N LEU A 111 4.73 -8.59 -7.02
CA LEU A 111 3.50 -8.25 -7.70
C LEU A 111 3.78 -7.82 -9.14
N THR A 112 2.96 -8.27 -10.07
CA THR A 112 3.17 -8.06 -11.51
C THR A 112 2.10 -7.13 -12.07
N TYR A 113 2.51 -6.10 -12.82
CA TYR A 113 1.65 -5.06 -13.38
C TYR A 113 1.80 -5.00 -14.89
N HIS A 114 0.71 -4.77 -15.62
CA HIS A 114 0.78 -4.48 -17.04
C HIS A 114 0.92 -2.98 -17.28
N LEU A 115 1.84 -2.63 -18.21
CA LEU A 115 2.05 -1.26 -18.65
C LEU A 115 1.51 -1.08 -20.05
N ASP A 116 0.70 -0.06 -20.26
CA ASP A 116 0.11 0.27 -21.56
C ASP A 116 1.13 0.79 -22.59
N GLY A 117 0.67 1.21 -23.75
CA GLY A 117 1.52 1.80 -24.82
C GLY A 117 2.14 3.15 -24.45
N ASN A 118 1.72 3.77 -23.37
CA ASN A 118 2.29 5.00 -22.80
C ASN A 118 3.17 4.72 -21.56
N GLY A 119 3.26 3.45 -21.16
CA GLY A 119 4.01 3.00 -19.98
C GLY A 119 3.29 3.19 -18.67
N ASN A 120 1.99 3.44 -18.65
CA ASN A 120 1.19 3.56 -17.42
C ASN A 120 0.64 2.20 -17.00
N ILE A 121 0.50 1.98 -15.69
CA ILE A 121 -0.18 0.78 -15.19
C ILE A 121 -1.62 0.78 -15.67
N GLU A 122 -2.07 -0.37 -16.18
CA GLU A 122 -3.47 -0.64 -16.50
C GLU A 122 -4.18 -1.26 -15.30
N TYR A 123 -5.44 -0.85 -15.10
CA TYR A 123 -6.31 -1.30 -14.04
C TYR A 123 -7.60 -1.86 -14.65
N ASN A 124 -8.15 -2.93 -14.07
CA ASN A 124 -9.38 -3.58 -14.56
C ASN A 124 -9.33 -3.90 -16.06
N ALA A 125 -8.19 -4.37 -16.55
CA ALA A 125 -7.89 -4.48 -17.97
C ALA A 125 -7.60 -5.92 -18.40
N TRP A 126 -8.21 -6.33 -19.52
CA TRP A 126 -7.87 -7.55 -20.21
C TRP A 126 -6.68 -7.32 -21.15
N VAL A 127 -5.66 -8.15 -21.01
CA VAL A 127 -4.44 -8.11 -21.82
C VAL A 127 -4.31 -9.37 -22.64
N GLN A 128 -4.22 -9.25 -23.95
CA GLN A 128 -3.96 -10.38 -24.83
C GLN A 128 -2.46 -10.57 -25.03
N GLU A 129 -1.96 -11.74 -24.70
CA GLU A 129 -0.56 -12.09 -24.85
C GLU A 129 -0.40 -13.54 -25.33
N ASN A 130 0.42 -13.76 -26.36
CA ASN A 130 0.72 -15.09 -26.91
C ASN A 130 -0.52 -15.94 -27.25
N GLY A 131 -1.63 -15.29 -27.65
CA GLY A 131 -2.89 -15.94 -27.99
C GLY A 131 -3.76 -16.31 -26.81
N GLY A 132 -3.35 -16.03 -25.57
CA GLY A 132 -4.09 -16.15 -24.34
C GLY A 132 -4.56 -14.79 -23.80
N TRP A 133 -5.37 -14.81 -22.76
CA TRP A 133 -5.85 -13.64 -22.05
C TRP A 133 -5.32 -13.64 -20.62
N LYS A 134 -4.91 -12.49 -20.14
CA LYS A 134 -4.58 -12.18 -18.77
C LYS A 134 -5.41 -11.01 -18.29
N TYR A 135 -5.50 -10.80 -16.99
CA TYR A 135 -6.27 -9.71 -16.41
C TYR A 135 -5.46 -8.96 -15.37
N ALA A 136 -5.43 -7.64 -15.49
CA ALA A 136 -4.98 -6.73 -14.44
C ALA A 136 -6.21 -6.31 -13.61
N ASP A 137 -6.16 -6.51 -12.31
CA ASP A 137 -7.29 -6.22 -11.42
C ASP A 137 -7.45 -4.73 -11.09
N GLU A 138 -8.33 -4.41 -10.15
CA GLU A 138 -8.60 -3.06 -9.66
C GLU A 138 -7.38 -2.37 -9.02
N SER A 139 -6.39 -3.15 -8.56
CA SER A 139 -5.11 -2.67 -8.04
C SER A 139 -4.01 -2.65 -9.10
N GLY A 140 -4.31 -3.09 -10.32
CA GLY A 140 -3.37 -3.24 -11.43
C GLY A 140 -2.54 -4.52 -11.39
N HIS A 141 -2.81 -5.43 -10.43
CA HIS A 141 -2.06 -6.67 -10.29
C HIS A 141 -2.52 -7.72 -11.30
N MET A 142 -1.58 -8.50 -11.83
CA MET A 142 -1.89 -9.70 -12.61
C MET A 142 -2.64 -10.71 -11.76
N VAL A 143 -3.82 -11.10 -12.20
CA VAL A 143 -4.61 -12.15 -11.56
C VAL A 143 -4.00 -13.51 -11.86
N THR A 144 -3.67 -14.30 -10.83
CA THR A 144 -3.05 -15.64 -10.97
C THR A 144 -3.67 -16.64 -9.99
N SER A 145 -3.71 -17.92 -10.37
CA SER A 145 -4.12 -19.05 -9.51
C SER A 145 -5.46 -18.88 -8.80
N VAL A 146 -6.43 -18.23 -9.45
CA VAL A 146 -7.71 -17.88 -8.83
C VAL A 146 -8.85 -17.88 -9.84
N THR A 147 -10.08 -18.08 -9.36
CA THR A 147 -11.30 -17.75 -10.11
C THR A 147 -11.78 -16.37 -9.65
N LYS A 148 -11.87 -15.42 -10.57
CA LYS A 148 -12.31 -14.04 -10.31
C LYS A 148 -13.56 -13.71 -11.10
N THR A 149 -14.51 -13.02 -10.45
CA THR A 149 -15.67 -12.45 -11.13
C THR A 149 -15.29 -11.11 -11.76
N ILE A 150 -15.53 -11.01 -13.06
CA ILE A 150 -15.26 -9.80 -13.84
C ILE A 150 -16.52 -9.49 -14.65
N ASN A 151 -17.14 -8.35 -14.40
CA ASN A 151 -18.39 -7.94 -15.06
C ASN A 151 -19.50 -9.03 -15.05
N GLY A 152 -19.69 -9.68 -13.91
CA GLY A 152 -20.72 -10.69 -13.74
C GLY A 152 -20.41 -12.06 -14.36
N VAL A 153 -19.18 -12.29 -14.80
CA VAL A 153 -18.70 -13.58 -15.33
C VAL A 153 -17.48 -14.03 -14.52
N GLN A 154 -17.49 -15.28 -14.09
CA GLN A 154 -16.32 -15.90 -13.45
C GLN A 154 -15.35 -16.41 -14.51
N TYR A 155 -14.09 -16.12 -14.29
CA TYR A 155 -12.97 -16.61 -15.10
C TYR A 155 -11.94 -17.24 -14.17
N THR A 156 -11.36 -18.35 -14.59
CA THR A 156 -10.27 -19.02 -13.85
C THR A 156 -8.93 -18.73 -14.51
N PHE A 157 -7.94 -18.39 -13.70
CA PHE A 157 -6.58 -18.08 -14.14
C PHE A 157 -5.59 -19.09 -13.59
N ASP A 158 -4.61 -19.47 -14.40
CA ASP A 158 -3.51 -20.36 -13.99
C ASP A 158 -2.43 -19.62 -13.15
N ASP A 159 -1.41 -20.33 -12.74
CA ASP A 159 -0.29 -19.78 -11.96
C ASP A 159 0.57 -18.75 -12.71
N LYS A 160 0.42 -18.67 -14.03
CA LYS A 160 1.09 -17.69 -14.91
C LYS A 160 0.19 -16.52 -15.32
N GLY A 161 -1.02 -16.48 -14.77
CA GLY A 161 -2.02 -15.48 -15.05
C GLY A 161 -2.77 -15.68 -16.38
N ASN A 162 -2.64 -16.83 -17.04
CA ASN A 162 -3.41 -17.07 -18.25
C ASN A 162 -4.82 -17.50 -17.88
N MET A 163 -5.82 -16.86 -18.49
CA MET A 163 -7.21 -17.31 -18.40
C MET A 163 -7.33 -18.71 -19.01
N ILE A 164 -7.91 -19.63 -18.24
CA ILE A 164 -8.19 -21.00 -18.70
C ILE A 164 -9.39 -20.95 -19.65
N ALA A 165 -9.18 -21.24 -20.93
CA ALA A 165 -10.23 -21.20 -21.93
C ALA A 165 -11.38 -22.16 -21.58
N GLY A 166 -12.62 -21.68 -21.71
CA GLY A 166 -13.83 -22.43 -21.34
C GLY A 166 -14.11 -22.48 -19.84
N SER A 167 -13.39 -21.68 -19.04
CA SER A 167 -13.68 -21.52 -17.62
C SER A 167 -14.77 -20.48 -17.32
N GLU A 168 -15.23 -19.77 -18.34
CA GLU A 168 -16.20 -18.68 -18.21
C GLU A 168 -17.56 -19.24 -17.71
N LYS A 169 -18.05 -18.71 -16.61
CA LYS A 169 -19.36 -19.05 -16.02
C LYS A 169 -20.08 -17.76 -15.63
N ALA A 170 -21.42 -17.75 -15.72
CA ALA A 170 -22.16 -16.66 -15.09
C ALA A 170 -21.82 -16.61 -13.60
N ALA A 171 -21.52 -15.40 -13.10
CA ALA A 171 -21.29 -15.23 -11.67
C ALA A 171 -22.58 -15.60 -10.91
N PRO A 172 -22.49 -16.21 -9.73
CA PRO A 172 -23.65 -16.44 -8.89
C PRO A 172 -24.36 -15.12 -8.56
N ASP A 173 -25.70 -15.17 -8.53
CA ASP A 173 -26.49 -14.04 -8.04
C ASP A 173 -26.17 -13.76 -6.57
N TYR A 174 -26.36 -12.50 -6.17
CA TYR A 174 -26.22 -12.10 -4.78
C TYR A 174 -27.08 -12.99 -3.86
N SER A 175 -26.48 -13.52 -2.83
CA SER A 175 -27.13 -14.31 -1.80
C SER A 175 -26.48 -14.10 -0.44
N LEU A 176 -27.20 -14.46 0.62
CA LEU A 176 -26.69 -14.45 1.99
C LEU A 176 -25.72 -15.59 2.26
N GLY A 177 -25.50 -16.48 1.29
CA GLY A 177 -24.71 -17.68 1.47
C GLY A 177 -25.47 -18.80 2.19
N LYS A 178 -24.74 -19.84 2.60
CA LYS A 178 -25.27 -20.99 3.33
C LYS A 178 -24.32 -21.40 4.45
N LEU A 179 -24.92 -22.06 5.44
CA LEU A 179 -24.19 -22.65 6.57
C LEU A 179 -24.39 -24.17 6.54
N GLU A 180 -23.29 -24.92 6.57
CA GLU A 180 -23.27 -26.37 6.69
C GLU A 180 -22.37 -26.75 7.87
N GLY A 181 -22.97 -27.21 8.97
CA GLY A 181 -22.25 -27.31 10.25
C GLY A 181 -21.72 -25.95 10.66
N ASN A 182 -20.42 -25.86 10.95
CA ASN A 182 -19.76 -24.61 11.29
C ASN A 182 -18.98 -24.00 10.10
N THR A 183 -19.33 -24.37 8.88
CA THR A 183 -18.75 -23.80 7.67
C THR A 183 -19.75 -22.92 6.94
N TYR A 184 -19.43 -21.65 6.85
CA TYR A 184 -20.17 -20.68 6.04
C TYR A 184 -19.58 -20.61 4.63
N THR A 185 -20.44 -20.65 3.62
CA THR A 185 -20.06 -20.49 2.21
C THR A 185 -20.96 -19.48 1.53
N ASN A 186 -20.36 -18.51 0.87
CA ASN A 186 -21.05 -17.56 0.01
C ASN A 186 -20.45 -17.61 -1.40
N TYR A 187 -21.19 -18.14 -2.35
CA TYR A 187 -20.72 -18.28 -3.73
C TYR A 187 -20.69 -16.95 -4.49
N TRP A 188 -21.56 -15.99 -4.13
CA TRP A 188 -21.50 -14.65 -4.71
C TRP A 188 -20.26 -13.90 -4.24
N ALA A 189 -19.97 -13.96 -2.96
CA ALA A 189 -18.74 -13.37 -2.41
C ALA A 189 -17.50 -14.23 -2.68
N ASP A 190 -17.65 -15.40 -3.29
CA ASP A 190 -16.59 -16.38 -3.56
C ASP A 190 -15.71 -16.63 -2.32
N MET A 191 -16.39 -16.94 -1.22
CA MET A 191 -15.75 -17.01 0.11
C MET A 191 -16.31 -18.14 0.95
N THR A 192 -15.42 -18.83 1.65
CA THR A 192 -15.76 -19.83 2.69
C THR A 192 -14.97 -19.49 3.95
N LEU A 193 -15.63 -19.60 5.11
CA LEU A 193 -15.04 -19.55 6.44
C LEU A 193 -15.47 -20.77 7.24
N SER A 194 -14.57 -21.28 8.09
CA SER A 194 -14.89 -22.37 9.02
C SER A 194 -14.67 -21.88 10.46
N PHE A 195 -15.69 -22.04 11.27
CA PHE A 195 -15.68 -21.68 12.68
C PHE A 195 -15.32 -22.88 13.55
N PRO A 196 -14.77 -22.69 14.76
CA PRO A 196 -14.55 -23.75 15.72
C PRO A 196 -15.86 -24.50 16.07
N GLU A 197 -15.73 -25.77 16.49
CA GLU A 197 -16.89 -26.62 16.78
C GLU A 197 -17.77 -26.08 17.89
N GLU A 198 -17.15 -25.41 18.89
CA GLU A 198 -17.82 -24.76 20.01
C GLU A 198 -18.55 -23.46 19.66
N ALA A 199 -18.28 -22.86 18.49
CA ALA A 199 -18.90 -21.61 18.09
C ALA A 199 -20.39 -21.79 17.74
N THR A 200 -21.22 -20.87 18.20
CA THR A 200 -22.59 -20.74 17.72
C THR A 200 -22.61 -19.89 16.47
N VAL A 201 -22.93 -20.49 15.34
CA VAL A 201 -22.93 -19.82 14.03
C VAL A 201 -24.35 -19.72 13.48
N MET A 202 -24.73 -18.55 12.99
CA MET A 202 -26.06 -18.32 12.41
C MET A 202 -25.98 -17.39 11.20
N ILE A 203 -26.94 -17.52 10.29
CA ILE A 203 -27.23 -16.53 9.25
C ILE A 203 -28.43 -15.73 9.72
N GLY A 204 -28.22 -14.42 9.97
CA GLY A 204 -29.27 -13.48 10.37
C GLY A 204 -29.91 -12.80 9.17
N ASN A 205 -31.11 -12.28 9.39
CA ASN A 205 -31.70 -11.32 8.48
C ASN A 205 -31.30 -9.93 8.93
N GLY A 206 -30.42 -9.26 8.15
CA GLY A 206 -30.00 -7.90 8.43
C GLY A 206 -31.15 -6.88 8.41
N SER A 207 -30.92 -5.69 8.95
CA SER A 207 -31.79 -4.54 8.78
C SER A 207 -31.83 -4.11 7.32
N ALA A 208 -32.67 -3.11 6.98
CA ALA A 208 -32.73 -2.57 5.61
C ALA A 208 -31.38 -2.04 5.08
N GLN A 209 -30.40 -1.80 5.96
CA GLN A 209 -29.05 -1.32 5.62
C GLN A 209 -27.98 -2.43 5.69
N THR A 210 -28.28 -3.55 6.35
CA THR A 210 -27.40 -4.72 6.44
C THR A 210 -28.10 -5.88 5.74
N TYR A 211 -27.55 -6.33 4.63
CA TYR A 211 -28.21 -7.34 3.78
C TYR A 211 -28.09 -8.75 4.34
N ALA A 212 -27.00 -9.03 5.03
CA ALA A 212 -26.81 -10.28 5.75
C ALA A 212 -25.78 -10.11 6.87
N LEU A 213 -26.03 -10.81 7.95
CA LEU A 213 -25.08 -11.03 9.03
C LEU A 213 -24.82 -12.53 9.14
N VAL A 214 -23.56 -12.91 9.03
CA VAL A 214 -23.09 -14.25 9.38
C VAL A 214 -22.11 -14.09 10.52
N GLY A 215 -22.35 -14.76 11.63
CA GLY A 215 -21.51 -14.61 12.81
C GLY A 215 -21.23 -15.95 13.47
N GLY A 216 -19.98 -16.11 13.90
CA GLY A 216 -19.61 -17.07 14.93
C GLY A 216 -19.36 -16.34 16.22
N GLU A 217 -19.94 -16.80 17.28
CA GLU A 217 -19.81 -16.20 18.59
C GLU A 217 -19.58 -17.32 19.62
N HIS A 218 -18.53 -17.15 20.42
CA HIS A 218 -18.33 -17.92 21.63
C HIS A 218 -18.47 -16.97 22.81
N VAL A 219 -19.36 -17.27 23.73
CA VAL A 219 -19.58 -16.48 24.95
C VAL A 219 -19.46 -17.40 26.15
N ASP A 220 -18.49 -17.16 27.00
CA ASP A 220 -18.45 -17.74 28.33
C ASP A 220 -19.23 -16.86 29.30
N VAL A 221 -20.37 -17.37 29.75
CA VAL A 221 -21.25 -16.63 30.67
C VAL A 221 -20.63 -16.39 32.04
N ASN A 222 -19.58 -17.13 32.39
CA ASN A 222 -18.87 -16.99 33.67
C ASN A 222 -17.67 -16.05 33.55
N ASP A 223 -17.15 -15.88 32.34
CA ASP A 223 -16.03 -15.02 32.03
C ASP A 223 -16.21 -14.35 30.66
N PRO A 224 -16.77 -13.15 30.62
CA PRO A 224 -17.01 -12.43 29.37
C PRO A 224 -15.74 -12.11 28.58
N GLU A 225 -14.56 -12.10 29.21
CA GLU A 225 -13.28 -11.90 28.56
C GLU A 225 -12.86 -13.11 27.73
N LEU A 226 -13.50 -14.27 27.95
CA LEU A 226 -13.35 -15.48 27.13
C LEU A 226 -14.35 -15.55 25.99
N SER A 227 -14.78 -14.43 25.47
CA SER A 227 -15.73 -14.37 24.33
C SER A 227 -15.14 -13.72 23.09
N TYR A 228 -15.56 -14.18 21.93
CA TYR A 228 -15.26 -13.54 20.65
C TYR A 228 -16.50 -13.47 19.78
N ARG A 229 -16.50 -12.51 18.86
CA ARG A 229 -17.52 -12.41 17.81
C ARG A 229 -16.83 -12.23 16.48
N ILE A 230 -17.27 -12.98 15.48
CA ILE A 230 -16.82 -12.83 14.09
C ILE A 230 -18.06 -12.66 13.24
N THR A 231 -18.14 -11.57 12.48
CA THR A 231 -19.27 -11.29 11.61
C THR A 231 -18.84 -11.15 10.16
N VAL A 232 -19.71 -11.53 9.25
CA VAL A 232 -19.60 -11.22 7.83
C VAL A 232 -20.86 -10.45 7.44
N ASP A 233 -20.68 -9.17 7.16
CA ASP A 233 -21.75 -8.25 6.79
C ASP A 233 -21.68 -7.88 5.31
N PHE A 234 -22.86 -7.68 4.71
CA PHE A 234 -23.00 -7.19 3.35
C PHE A 234 -23.82 -5.90 3.36
N THR A 235 -23.26 -4.82 2.86
CA THR A 235 -23.94 -3.51 2.82
C THR A 235 -23.75 -2.86 1.46
N GLU A 236 -24.63 -1.92 1.09
CA GLU A 236 -24.41 -1.13 -0.12
C GLU A 236 -23.18 -0.23 0.03
N ALA A 237 -22.42 -0.10 -1.06
CA ALA A 237 -21.26 0.78 -1.13
C ALA A 237 -21.74 2.20 -1.50
N ASP A 238 -22.08 3.00 -0.49
CA ASP A 238 -22.51 4.40 -0.69
C ASP A 238 -21.34 5.34 -1.02
N MET A 239 -20.11 4.82 -0.94
CA MET A 239 -18.87 5.56 -1.22
C MET A 239 -17.77 4.62 -1.69
N GLU A 240 -16.72 5.18 -2.30
CA GLU A 240 -15.51 4.45 -2.69
C GLU A 240 -14.86 3.73 -1.49
N LEU A 241 -14.37 2.51 -1.70
CA LEU A 241 -13.80 1.65 -0.66
C LEU A 241 -12.69 2.35 0.15
N ASP A 242 -11.80 3.07 -0.50
CA ASP A 242 -10.71 3.78 0.19
C ASP A 242 -11.24 4.83 1.15
N ARG A 243 -12.25 5.61 0.74
CA ARG A 243 -12.90 6.60 1.59
C ARG A 243 -13.65 5.95 2.77
N PHE A 244 -14.28 4.80 2.53
CA PHE A 244 -14.91 4.02 3.60
C PHE A 244 -13.86 3.58 4.62
N MET A 245 -12.73 3.04 4.16
CA MET A 245 -11.65 2.59 5.05
C MET A 245 -10.98 3.75 5.79
N ASP A 246 -10.81 4.91 5.17
CA ASP A 246 -10.31 6.11 5.87
C ASP A 246 -11.23 6.50 7.03
N ALA A 247 -12.55 6.38 6.86
CA ALA A 247 -13.51 6.59 7.93
C ALA A 247 -13.40 5.52 9.03
N VAL A 248 -13.25 4.23 8.66
CA VAL A 248 -13.03 3.12 9.62
C VAL A 248 -11.76 3.35 10.43
N VAL A 249 -10.64 3.70 9.80
CA VAL A 249 -9.37 4.02 10.47
C VAL A 249 -9.52 5.24 11.38
N GLY A 250 -10.23 6.28 10.92
CA GLY A 250 -10.49 7.47 11.71
C GLY A 250 -11.34 7.20 12.97
N HIS A 251 -12.30 6.29 12.89
CA HIS A 251 -13.10 5.85 14.04
C HIS A 251 -12.36 4.84 14.93
N GLY A 252 -11.51 4.01 14.35
CA GLY A 252 -10.73 2.99 15.07
C GLY A 252 -9.82 3.55 16.17
N GLY A 253 -9.49 4.85 16.14
CA GLY A 253 -8.75 5.55 17.18
C GLY A 253 -9.63 6.25 18.22
N THR A 254 -10.95 6.00 18.25
CA THR A 254 -11.89 6.59 19.20
C THR A 254 -12.18 5.64 20.37
N ASP A 255 -12.81 6.17 21.42
CA ASP A 255 -13.25 5.39 22.60
C ASP A 255 -12.14 4.59 23.31
N GLY A 256 -10.89 5.08 23.20
CA GLY A 256 -9.73 4.47 23.85
C GLY A 256 -9.04 3.38 23.02
N TYR A 257 -9.59 3.00 21.86
CA TYR A 257 -8.90 2.10 20.95
C TYR A 257 -7.74 2.79 20.24
N LYS A 258 -6.73 2.01 19.96
CA LYS A 258 -5.55 2.41 19.19
C LYS A 258 -5.53 1.65 17.86
N VAL A 259 -5.28 2.34 16.77
CA VAL A 259 -5.02 1.69 15.48
C VAL A 259 -3.62 1.08 15.51
N ASP A 260 -3.54 -0.24 15.47
CA ASP A 260 -2.28 -0.98 15.46
C ASP A 260 -1.70 -1.13 14.06
N ALA A 261 -2.57 -1.37 13.08
CA ALA A 261 -2.18 -1.48 11.67
C ALA A 261 -3.38 -1.25 10.74
N SER A 262 -3.10 -0.73 9.55
CA SER A 262 -4.06 -0.64 8.46
C SER A 262 -3.36 -0.79 7.11
N GLY A 263 -4.08 -1.22 6.08
CA GLY A 263 -3.49 -1.40 4.76
C GLY A 263 -4.28 -2.36 3.88
N LYS A 264 -3.55 -3.12 3.09
CA LYS A 264 -4.07 -4.13 2.17
C LYS A 264 -3.55 -5.52 2.55
N VAL A 265 -4.36 -6.55 2.35
CA VAL A 265 -4.00 -7.95 2.60
C VAL A 265 -4.73 -8.86 1.62
N SER A 266 -4.11 -9.97 1.23
CA SER A 266 -4.78 -11.02 0.45
C SER A 266 -5.45 -12.03 1.38
N LEU A 267 -6.75 -12.22 1.25
CA LEU A 267 -7.54 -13.23 1.95
C LEU A 267 -8.36 -14.04 0.95
N GLY A 268 -8.24 -15.36 0.99
CA GLY A 268 -8.97 -16.24 0.11
C GLY A 268 -8.74 -15.97 -1.38
N GLY A 269 -7.59 -15.40 -1.74
CA GLY A 269 -7.25 -15.06 -3.13
C GLY A 269 -7.75 -13.68 -3.58
N TYR A 270 -8.32 -12.87 -2.68
CA TYR A 270 -8.80 -11.51 -2.96
C TYR A 270 -8.11 -10.46 -2.10
N GLU A 271 -7.93 -9.27 -2.65
CA GLU A 271 -7.42 -8.13 -1.89
C GLU A 271 -8.53 -7.57 -0.99
N PHE A 272 -8.21 -7.42 0.30
CA PHE A 272 -9.01 -6.72 1.28
C PHE A 272 -8.24 -5.52 1.81
N ARG A 273 -8.95 -4.43 2.07
CA ARG A 273 -8.48 -3.36 2.93
C ARG A 273 -8.71 -3.78 4.38
N TYR A 274 -7.79 -3.47 5.29
CA TYR A 274 -7.95 -3.80 6.69
C TYR A 274 -7.60 -2.66 7.63
N CYS A 275 -8.21 -2.69 8.82
CA CYS A 275 -7.86 -1.89 9.98
C CYS A 275 -7.89 -2.79 11.20
N ARG A 276 -6.78 -2.87 11.93
CA ARG A 276 -6.67 -3.60 13.20
C ARG A 276 -6.55 -2.61 14.32
N THR A 277 -7.36 -2.80 15.37
CA THR A 277 -7.36 -1.94 16.55
C THR A 277 -7.30 -2.75 17.82
N SER A 278 -6.75 -2.15 18.88
CA SER A 278 -6.73 -2.73 20.21
C SER A 278 -7.07 -1.71 21.28
N TYR A 279 -7.65 -2.19 22.37
CA TYR A 279 -7.90 -1.47 23.61
C TYR A 279 -7.17 -2.20 24.74
N ASP A 280 -6.21 -1.53 25.39
CA ASP A 280 -5.43 -2.06 26.50
C ASP A 280 -6.13 -1.69 27.83
N PHE A 281 -6.47 -2.70 28.63
CA PHE A 281 -7.08 -2.50 29.95
C PHE A 281 -6.08 -2.10 31.05
N GLY A 282 -4.78 -2.16 30.75
CA GLY A 282 -3.71 -1.78 31.68
C GLY A 282 -3.32 -2.86 32.71
N ASP A 283 -3.92 -4.02 32.60
CA ASP A 283 -3.63 -5.22 33.44
C ASP A 283 -2.84 -6.29 32.69
N GLY A 284 -2.53 -6.04 31.42
CA GLY A 284 -1.83 -6.94 30.53
C GLY A 284 -2.76 -7.71 29.58
N THR A 285 -4.06 -7.41 29.60
CA THR A 285 -5.05 -7.91 28.63
C THR A 285 -5.44 -6.83 27.64
N ALA A 286 -5.79 -7.23 26.43
CA ALA A 286 -6.28 -6.33 25.40
C ALA A 286 -7.49 -6.93 24.67
N HIS A 287 -8.39 -6.04 24.27
CA HIS A 287 -9.49 -6.34 23.35
C HIS A 287 -9.12 -5.87 21.96
N HIS A 288 -9.44 -6.67 20.95
CA HIS A 288 -9.15 -6.41 19.56
C HIS A 288 -10.42 -6.25 18.74
N SER A 289 -10.39 -5.32 17.79
CA SER A 289 -11.45 -5.12 16.82
C SER A 289 -10.80 -4.96 15.43
N ASP A 290 -10.85 -6.02 14.63
CA ASP A 290 -10.14 -6.12 13.35
C ASP A 290 -11.14 -6.17 12.21
N TRP A 291 -11.04 -5.23 11.29
CA TRP A 291 -11.91 -5.08 10.14
C TRP A 291 -11.18 -5.43 8.84
N TYR A 292 -11.85 -6.21 7.99
CA TYR A 292 -11.41 -6.55 6.64
C TYR A 292 -12.55 -6.27 5.68
N VAL A 293 -12.30 -5.47 4.66
CA VAL A 293 -13.34 -4.99 3.74
C VAL A 293 -12.88 -5.12 2.30
N ARG A 294 -13.75 -5.66 1.45
CA ARG A 294 -13.60 -5.58 -0.01
C ARG A 294 -14.91 -5.17 -0.65
N GLN A 295 -14.83 -4.62 -1.85
CA GLN A 295 -16.00 -4.27 -2.64
C GLN A 295 -16.23 -5.30 -3.74
N ILE A 296 -17.48 -5.70 -3.93
CA ILE A 296 -17.95 -6.51 -5.05
C ILE A 296 -19.15 -5.78 -5.66
N ASP A 297 -19.01 -5.32 -6.89
CA ASP A 297 -20.01 -4.48 -7.56
C ASP A 297 -20.42 -3.28 -6.68
N SER A 298 -21.71 -3.15 -6.37
CA SER A 298 -22.24 -2.08 -5.51
C SER A 298 -22.25 -2.42 -4.02
N LYS A 299 -21.63 -3.52 -3.59
CA LYS A 299 -21.69 -3.97 -2.20
C LYS A 299 -20.32 -4.08 -1.56
N LEU A 300 -20.28 -3.76 -0.27
CA LEU A 300 -19.12 -4.05 0.59
C LEU A 300 -19.36 -5.41 1.28
N VAL A 301 -18.31 -6.21 1.31
CA VAL A 301 -18.18 -7.41 2.15
C VAL A 301 -17.27 -7.03 3.31
N LEU A 302 -17.81 -7.03 4.52
CA LEU A 302 -17.12 -6.69 5.74
C LEU A 302 -16.94 -7.94 6.59
N ILE A 303 -15.72 -8.26 6.97
CA ILE A 303 -15.41 -9.30 7.95
C ILE A 303 -14.86 -8.58 9.17
N HIS A 304 -15.53 -8.76 10.30
CA HIS A 304 -15.14 -8.14 11.57
C HIS A 304 -14.84 -9.23 12.59
N PHE A 305 -13.65 -9.14 13.18
CA PHE A 305 -13.19 -9.96 14.29
C PHE A 305 -13.13 -9.11 15.55
N ASP A 306 -13.83 -9.55 16.59
CA ASP A 306 -13.97 -8.86 17.87
C ASP A 306 -13.62 -9.86 18.96
N TYR A 307 -12.50 -9.70 19.68
CA TYR A 307 -11.96 -10.74 20.56
C TYR A 307 -10.97 -10.21 21.60
N TYR A 308 -10.74 -10.99 22.65
CA TYR A 308 -9.71 -10.76 23.65
C TYR A 308 -8.45 -11.57 23.36
N ASP A 309 -7.31 -11.16 23.91
CA ASP A 309 -5.98 -11.77 23.67
C ASP A 309 -5.96 -13.29 23.88
N GLU A 310 -6.69 -13.79 24.89
CA GLU A 310 -6.77 -15.20 25.24
C GLU A 310 -7.36 -16.05 24.11
N LEU A 311 -8.20 -15.46 23.26
CA LEU A 311 -8.89 -16.15 22.18
C LEU A 311 -8.27 -15.91 20.81
N LYS A 312 -7.15 -15.23 20.77
CA LYS A 312 -6.43 -14.89 19.52
C LYS A 312 -6.14 -16.11 18.64
N ASN A 313 -5.80 -17.25 19.25
CA ASN A 313 -5.50 -18.47 18.49
C ASN A 313 -6.75 -19.05 17.81
N GLN A 314 -7.90 -19.03 18.48
CA GLN A 314 -9.18 -19.50 17.92
C GLN A 314 -9.62 -18.60 16.77
N VAL A 315 -9.54 -17.28 16.96
CA VAL A 315 -9.84 -16.28 15.92
C VAL A 315 -8.91 -16.42 14.75
N GLN A 316 -7.60 -16.64 14.99
CA GLN A 316 -6.63 -16.87 13.92
C GLN A 316 -6.97 -18.11 13.08
N GLN A 317 -7.50 -19.19 13.69
CA GLN A 317 -7.94 -20.37 12.94
C GLN A 317 -9.07 -20.03 11.96
N VAL A 318 -10.03 -19.19 12.37
CA VAL A 318 -11.11 -18.72 11.48
C VAL A 318 -10.54 -17.87 10.35
N TYR A 319 -9.65 -16.94 10.69
CA TYR A 319 -8.95 -16.10 9.71
C TYR A 319 -8.21 -16.95 8.66
N ASP A 320 -7.44 -17.94 9.10
CA ASP A 320 -6.66 -18.84 8.22
C ASP A 320 -7.56 -19.77 7.40
N SER A 321 -8.80 -19.96 7.80
CA SER A 321 -9.78 -20.79 7.07
C SER A 321 -10.42 -20.08 5.88
N ILE A 322 -10.23 -18.74 5.77
CA ILE A 322 -10.82 -17.95 4.67
C ILE A 322 -10.21 -18.37 3.34
N ARG A 323 -11.03 -18.90 2.46
CA ARG A 323 -10.63 -19.39 1.14
C ARG A 323 -11.79 -19.31 0.16
N GLN A 324 -11.52 -19.58 -1.10
CA GLN A 324 -12.57 -19.79 -2.11
C GLN A 324 -13.33 -21.09 -1.84
N PRO A 325 -14.65 -21.15 -2.14
CA PRO A 325 -15.40 -22.40 -2.12
C PRO A 325 -14.76 -23.43 -3.06
N GLN A 326 -14.66 -24.65 -2.59
CA GLN A 326 -14.29 -25.75 -3.48
C GLN A 326 -15.47 -26.08 -4.40
N ALA A 327 -15.18 -26.32 -5.69
CA ALA A 327 -16.18 -26.63 -6.72
C ALA A 327 -16.84 -27.97 -6.50
#